data_b90d12120ec756efa1bc34e2f2585954
#
_entry.id   b90d12120ec756efa1bc34e2f2585954
#
_cell.length_a   1.000
_cell.length_b   1.000
_cell.length_c   1.000
_cell.angle_alpha   90.00
_cell.angle_beta   90.00
_cell.angle_gamma   90.00
#
_symmetry.space_group_name_H-M   'P 1'
#
loop_
_entity.id
_entity.type
_entity.pdbx_description
1 polymer ?
#
loop_
_entity_poly.entity_id
_entity_poly.type
_entity_poly.pdbx_seq_one_letter_code
_entity_poly.pdbx_strand_id
1 'polypeptide(L)'
;MPIPTPNPGESFDKFIERCMSDDNMVSEYPQDQRYAICSMKFSNKDKATNPKNEETFTDYPQAATDNAKRALKWKEENGNKNDCGTLVGWMRANQLAKKEPISLTTVKRMAAFIRHKENKDVSYDQGCGGLMWDAWGGDEGINWAINKIESLK
;
A
#
# COMPACT_ATOMS: atom_id res chain seq x y z
N MET A 1 -5.62 -10.16 -24.44
CA MET A 1 -4.15 -10.04 -24.49
C MET A 1 -3.57 -10.52 -23.16
N PRO A 2 -2.57 -11.38 -23.18
CA PRO A 2 -2.04 -11.89 -21.92
C PRO A 2 -1.26 -10.81 -21.17
N ILE A 3 -1.54 -10.72 -19.89
CA ILE A 3 -0.79 -9.85 -19.00
C ILE A 3 0.54 -10.53 -18.68
N PRO A 4 1.68 -9.81 -18.69
CA PRO A 4 2.97 -10.43 -18.34
C PRO A 4 2.92 -11.10 -16.97
N THR A 5 3.67 -12.19 -16.85
CA THR A 5 3.79 -12.92 -15.60
C THR A 5 5.25 -12.98 -15.15
N PRO A 6 5.51 -13.05 -13.83
CA PRO A 6 6.88 -13.15 -13.34
C PRO A 6 7.59 -14.41 -13.81
N ASN A 7 8.87 -14.28 -14.14
CA ASN A 7 9.72 -15.43 -14.46
C ASN A 7 10.29 -16.03 -13.17
N PRO A 8 10.65 -17.33 -13.17
CA PRO A 8 11.30 -17.92 -12.00
C PRO A 8 12.58 -17.13 -11.64
N GLY A 9 12.69 -16.74 -10.37
CA GLY A 9 13.85 -16.01 -9.90
C GLY A 9 13.89 -14.52 -10.24
N GLU A 10 12.89 -14.02 -10.95
CA GLU A 10 12.84 -12.58 -11.29
C GLU A 10 12.47 -11.76 -10.06
N SER A 11 13.23 -10.67 -9.81
CA SER A 11 12.93 -9.77 -8.70
C SER A 11 11.69 -8.92 -8.97
N PHE A 12 11.09 -8.38 -7.92
CA PHE A 12 9.93 -7.50 -8.04
C PHE A 12 10.25 -6.31 -8.95
N ASP A 13 11.40 -5.66 -8.74
CA ASP A 13 11.77 -4.48 -9.51
C ASP A 13 11.92 -4.78 -11.00
N LYS A 14 12.57 -5.89 -11.33
CA LYS A 14 12.74 -6.29 -12.73
C LYS A 14 11.42 -6.65 -13.39
N PHE A 15 10.57 -7.38 -12.67
CA PHE A 15 9.26 -7.73 -13.20
C PHE A 15 8.40 -6.48 -13.43
N ILE A 16 8.37 -5.55 -12.47
CA ILE A 16 7.58 -4.32 -12.60
C ILE A 16 8.07 -3.51 -13.80
N GLU A 17 9.38 -3.35 -13.95
CA GLU A 17 9.94 -2.63 -15.09
C GLU A 17 9.51 -3.24 -16.43
N ARG A 18 9.61 -4.55 -16.54
CA ARG A 18 9.22 -5.27 -17.76
C ARG A 18 7.72 -5.18 -18.00
N CYS A 19 6.91 -5.38 -16.95
CA CYS A 19 5.46 -5.35 -17.03
C CYS A 19 4.94 -3.95 -17.40
N MET A 20 5.50 -2.91 -16.78
CA MET A 20 5.09 -1.53 -17.03
C MET A 20 5.41 -1.06 -18.46
N SER A 21 6.45 -1.62 -19.07
CA SER A 21 6.87 -1.24 -20.43
C SER A 21 6.33 -2.18 -21.51
N ASP A 22 5.57 -3.21 -21.14
CA ASP A 22 4.96 -4.13 -22.10
C ASP A 22 4.00 -3.36 -23.01
N ASP A 23 4.10 -3.56 -24.32
CA ASP A 23 3.32 -2.83 -25.31
C ASP A 23 1.81 -3.00 -25.10
N ASN A 24 1.36 -4.20 -24.75
CA ASN A 24 -0.03 -4.47 -24.51
C ASN A 24 -0.53 -3.74 -23.26
N MET A 25 0.30 -3.71 -22.22
CA MET A 25 -0.03 -3.01 -20.99
C MET A 25 -0.10 -1.50 -21.23
N VAL A 26 0.84 -0.95 -21.99
CA VAL A 26 0.86 0.48 -22.31
C VAL A 26 -0.38 0.87 -23.11
N SER A 27 -0.80 0.05 -24.06
CA SER A 27 -1.94 0.37 -24.92
C SER A 27 -3.29 0.18 -24.24
N GLU A 28 -3.40 -0.72 -23.26
CA GLU A 28 -4.69 -1.05 -22.66
C GLU A 28 -4.96 -0.35 -21.32
N TYR A 29 -3.92 0.01 -20.58
CA TYR A 29 -4.07 0.53 -19.22
C TYR A 29 -3.24 1.80 -19.00
N PRO A 30 -3.79 2.79 -18.27
CA PRO A 30 -2.99 3.94 -17.85
C PRO A 30 -1.94 3.54 -16.82
N GLN A 31 -0.95 4.40 -16.61
CA GLN A 31 0.23 4.09 -15.80
C GLN A 31 -0.10 3.59 -14.40
N ASP A 32 -1.02 4.23 -13.72
CA ASP A 32 -1.40 3.85 -12.35
C ASP A 32 -2.07 2.48 -12.30
N GLN A 33 -2.91 2.17 -13.29
CA GLN A 33 -3.53 0.85 -13.37
C GLN A 33 -2.51 -0.22 -13.74
N ARG A 34 -1.57 0.10 -14.62
CA ARG A 34 -0.49 -0.84 -14.98
C ARG A 34 0.28 -1.27 -13.75
N TYR A 35 0.67 -0.31 -12.90
CA TYR A 35 1.43 -0.63 -11.70
C TYR A 35 0.64 -1.55 -10.77
N ALA A 36 -0.64 -1.25 -10.57
CA ALA A 36 -1.50 -2.08 -9.71
C ALA A 36 -1.61 -3.51 -10.24
N ILE A 37 -1.82 -3.67 -11.55
CA ILE A 37 -1.95 -4.98 -12.18
C ILE A 37 -0.63 -5.75 -12.07
N CYS A 38 0.50 -5.10 -12.35
CA CYS A 38 1.81 -5.74 -12.29
C CYS A 38 2.14 -6.17 -10.86
N SER A 39 1.86 -5.32 -9.88
CA SER A 39 2.07 -5.64 -8.47
C SER A 39 1.24 -6.85 -8.04
N MET A 40 -0.02 -6.90 -8.48
CA MET A 40 -0.90 -8.03 -8.17
C MET A 40 -0.41 -9.33 -8.78
N LYS A 41 0.09 -9.28 -10.01
CA LYS A 41 0.63 -10.49 -10.67
C LYS A 41 1.85 -11.04 -9.92
N PHE A 42 2.72 -10.18 -9.46
CA PHE A 42 3.88 -10.60 -8.67
C PHE A 42 3.45 -11.16 -7.32
N SER A 43 2.52 -10.52 -6.65
CA SER A 43 2.00 -10.98 -5.37
C SER A 43 1.29 -12.33 -5.49
N ASN A 44 0.55 -12.55 -6.59
CA ASN A 44 -0.10 -13.82 -6.83
C ASN A 44 0.91 -14.95 -7.03
N LYS A 45 2.07 -14.66 -7.64
CA LYS A 45 3.16 -15.63 -7.74
C LYS A 45 3.60 -16.07 -6.34
N ASP A 46 3.82 -15.08 -5.44
CA ASP A 46 4.20 -15.38 -4.07
C ASP A 46 3.12 -16.18 -3.34
N LYS A 47 1.86 -15.81 -3.55
CA LYS A 47 0.74 -16.57 -2.99
C LYS A 47 0.68 -17.98 -3.53
N ALA A 48 1.00 -18.18 -4.79
CA ALA A 48 1.01 -19.51 -5.40
C ALA A 48 2.08 -20.38 -4.79
N THR A 49 3.20 -19.81 -4.33
CA THR A 49 4.29 -20.55 -3.71
C THR A 49 4.13 -20.69 -2.20
N ASN A 50 3.42 -19.76 -1.54
CA ASN A 50 3.32 -19.75 -0.10
C ASN A 50 2.03 -19.10 0.41
N PRO A 51 0.86 -19.51 -0.11
CA PRO A 51 -0.38 -18.77 0.12
C PRO A 51 -0.98 -18.95 1.51
N LYS A 52 -0.54 -19.95 2.27
CA LYS A 52 -1.21 -20.31 3.53
C LYS A 52 -0.42 -19.93 4.76
N ASN A 53 0.79 -19.38 4.60
CA ASN A 53 1.70 -19.19 5.73
C ASN A 53 1.75 -17.77 6.25
N GLU A 54 1.10 -16.84 5.58
CA GLU A 54 1.06 -15.47 6.03
C GLU A 54 -0.26 -15.20 6.73
N GLU A 55 -0.18 -14.85 8.02
CA GLU A 55 -1.35 -14.45 8.77
C GLU A 55 -1.88 -13.12 8.27
N THR A 56 -3.18 -12.93 8.40
CA THR A 56 -3.82 -11.64 8.13
C THR A 56 -4.57 -11.18 9.36
N PHE A 57 -4.77 -9.87 9.46
CA PHE A 57 -5.34 -9.23 10.64
C PHE A 57 -6.38 -8.19 10.23
N THR A 58 -7.48 -8.16 10.96
CA THR A 58 -8.53 -7.15 10.78
C THR A 58 -8.80 -6.38 12.07
N ASP A 59 -8.03 -6.66 13.13
CA ASP A 59 -8.27 -6.12 14.47
C ASP A 59 -7.66 -4.74 14.70
N TYR A 60 -7.26 -4.06 13.64
CA TYR A 60 -6.78 -2.68 13.78
C TYR A 60 -7.95 -1.77 14.17
N PRO A 61 -7.64 -0.66 14.91
CA PRO A 61 -8.71 0.18 15.45
C PRO A 61 -9.48 0.92 14.37
N GLN A 62 -10.71 1.27 14.67
CA GLN A 62 -11.56 2.06 13.77
C GLN A 62 -10.88 3.38 13.39
N ALA A 63 -10.12 3.97 14.30
CA ALA A 63 -9.40 5.21 14.03
C ALA A 63 -8.42 5.05 12.85
N ALA A 64 -7.78 3.89 12.70
CA ALA A 64 -6.92 3.63 11.56
C ALA A 64 -7.71 3.68 10.25
N THR A 65 -8.88 3.09 10.23
CA THR A 65 -9.79 3.13 9.09
C THR A 65 -10.21 4.56 8.78
N ASP A 66 -10.58 5.32 9.82
CA ASP A 66 -11.03 6.71 9.67
C ASP A 66 -9.91 7.60 9.14
N ASN A 67 -8.68 7.40 9.60
CA ASN A 67 -7.53 8.15 9.13
C ASN A 67 -7.27 7.89 7.64
N ALA A 68 -7.33 6.63 7.23
CA ALA A 68 -7.17 6.26 5.83
C ALA A 68 -8.27 6.85 4.95
N LYS A 69 -9.51 6.81 5.43
CA LYS A 69 -10.64 7.42 4.70
C LYS A 69 -10.45 8.91 4.51
N ARG A 70 -9.96 9.59 5.53
CA ARG A 70 -9.71 11.03 5.46
C ARG A 70 -8.66 11.35 4.40
N ALA A 71 -7.58 10.58 4.36
CA ALA A 71 -6.53 10.76 3.36
C ALA A 71 -7.04 10.52 1.94
N LEU A 72 -7.83 9.47 1.75
CA LEU A 72 -8.41 9.15 0.45
C LEU A 72 -9.40 10.21 -0.02
N LYS A 73 -10.21 10.71 0.90
CA LYS A 73 -11.18 11.77 0.60
C LYS A 73 -10.47 13.03 0.13
N TRP A 74 -9.41 13.42 0.84
CA TRP A 74 -8.63 14.60 0.45
C TRP A 74 -8.02 14.43 -0.93
N LYS A 75 -7.46 13.25 -1.20
CA LYS A 75 -6.90 12.94 -2.52
C LYS A 75 -7.95 13.07 -3.62
N GLU A 76 -9.12 12.50 -3.38
CA GLU A 76 -10.23 12.56 -4.34
C GLU A 76 -10.67 14.00 -4.61
N GLU A 77 -10.83 14.79 -3.55
CA GLU A 77 -11.29 16.18 -3.65
C GLU A 77 -10.26 17.11 -4.29
N ASN A 78 -8.99 16.84 -4.09
CA ASN A 78 -7.90 17.72 -4.51
C ASN A 78 -7.05 17.15 -5.66
N GLY A 79 -7.35 15.94 -6.13
CA GLY A 79 -6.65 15.34 -7.26
C GLY A 79 -5.19 15.04 -7.01
N ASN A 80 -4.81 14.86 -5.74
CA ASN A 80 -3.41 14.63 -5.35
C ASN A 80 -2.46 15.71 -5.89
N LYS A 81 -2.85 16.96 -5.72
CA LYS A 81 -2.16 18.11 -6.31
C LYS A 81 -0.69 18.24 -5.92
N ASN A 82 -0.27 17.66 -4.81
CA ASN A 82 1.11 17.67 -4.35
C ASN A 82 1.87 16.42 -4.77
N ASP A 83 1.25 15.58 -5.58
CA ASP A 83 1.84 14.31 -6.07
C ASP A 83 2.39 13.47 -4.94
N CYS A 84 1.58 13.31 -3.90
CA CYS A 84 1.97 12.60 -2.69
C CYS A 84 1.88 11.09 -2.84
N GLY A 85 2.86 10.42 -2.25
CA GLY A 85 2.81 8.98 -2.05
C GLY A 85 3.10 8.16 -3.27
N THR A 86 3.11 6.87 -3.04
CA THR A 86 3.25 5.87 -4.08
C THR A 86 1.91 5.16 -4.25
N LEU A 87 1.76 4.45 -5.35
CA LEU A 87 0.56 3.65 -5.58
C LEU A 87 0.38 2.61 -4.47
N VAL A 88 1.50 2.06 -3.96
CA VAL A 88 1.45 1.10 -2.83
C VAL A 88 0.84 1.75 -1.59
N GLY A 89 1.25 2.98 -1.27
CA GLY A 89 0.68 3.70 -0.13
C GLY A 89 -0.82 3.91 -0.27
N TRP A 90 -1.28 4.28 -1.45
CA TRP A 90 -2.70 4.48 -1.69
C TRP A 90 -3.49 3.16 -1.66
N MET A 91 -2.88 2.06 -2.09
CA MET A 91 -3.48 0.73 -1.95
C MET A 91 -3.68 0.37 -0.47
N ARG A 92 -2.70 0.68 0.38
CA ARG A 92 -2.83 0.47 1.83
C ARG A 92 -3.96 1.29 2.42
N ALA A 93 -4.04 2.56 2.01
CA ALA A 93 -5.13 3.42 2.46
C ALA A 93 -6.49 2.82 2.10
N ASN A 94 -6.64 2.30 0.89
CA ASN A 94 -7.88 1.65 0.46
C ASN A 94 -8.19 0.41 1.30
N GLN A 95 -7.18 -0.42 1.58
CA GLN A 95 -7.37 -1.61 2.40
C GLN A 95 -7.84 -1.24 3.81
N LEU A 96 -7.19 -0.27 4.44
CA LEU A 96 -7.56 0.18 5.78
C LEU A 96 -8.95 0.81 5.79
N ALA A 97 -9.26 1.63 4.78
CA ALA A 97 -10.56 2.28 4.68
C ALA A 97 -11.72 1.30 4.55
N LYS A 98 -11.48 0.17 3.89
CA LYS A 98 -12.48 -0.87 3.68
C LYS A 98 -12.46 -1.95 4.75
N LYS A 99 -11.59 -1.82 5.75
CA LYS A 99 -11.43 -2.80 6.83
C LYS A 99 -11.05 -4.19 6.30
N GLU A 100 -10.25 -4.23 5.24
CA GLU A 100 -9.80 -5.47 4.65
C GLU A 100 -8.71 -6.14 5.49
N PRO A 101 -8.55 -7.48 5.40
CA PRO A 101 -7.46 -8.16 6.08
C PRO A 101 -6.09 -7.64 5.63
N ILE A 102 -5.20 -7.43 6.58
CA ILE A 102 -3.84 -6.92 6.36
C ILE A 102 -2.86 -8.03 6.67
N SER A 103 -1.97 -8.34 5.73
CA SER A 103 -0.97 -9.39 5.92
C SER A 103 0.11 -8.99 6.91
N LEU A 104 0.80 -9.99 7.48
CA LEU A 104 1.91 -9.72 8.40
C LEU A 104 2.98 -8.86 7.73
N THR A 105 3.30 -9.11 6.46
CA THR A 105 4.25 -8.29 5.71
C THR A 105 3.82 -6.82 5.70
N THR A 106 2.53 -6.57 5.48
CA THR A 106 1.98 -5.22 5.48
C THR A 106 2.02 -4.60 6.88
N VAL A 107 1.71 -5.38 7.92
CA VAL A 107 1.82 -4.91 9.30
C VAL A 107 3.25 -4.44 9.60
N LYS A 108 4.25 -5.20 9.17
CA LYS A 108 5.66 -4.81 9.33
C LYS A 108 5.96 -3.50 8.62
N ARG A 109 5.43 -3.30 7.43
CA ARG A 109 5.61 -2.04 6.70
C ARG A 109 4.94 -0.86 7.40
N MET A 110 3.73 -1.07 7.94
CA MET A 110 3.06 -0.06 8.73
C MET A 110 3.87 0.33 9.95
N ALA A 111 4.39 -0.65 10.68
CA ALA A 111 5.24 -0.39 11.84
C ALA A 111 6.51 0.37 11.47
N ALA A 112 7.14 0.02 10.34
CA ALA A 112 8.33 0.71 9.85
C ALA A 112 8.05 2.16 9.48
N PHE A 113 6.81 2.50 9.18
CA PHE A 113 6.43 3.87 8.82
C PHE A 113 6.59 4.85 9.98
N ILE A 114 6.80 4.34 11.20
CA ILE A 114 7.07 5.19 12.38
C ILE A 114 8.28 6.12 12.15
N ARG A 115 9.19 5.75 11.25
CA ARG A 115 10.36 6.60 10.92
C ARG A 115 9.95 7.95 10.32
N HIS A 116 8.70 8.07 9.84
CA HIS A 116 8.17 9.31 9.27
C HIS A 116 7.35 10.13 10.26
N LYS A 117 7.37 9.76 11.53
CA LYS A 117 6.57 10.41 12.57
C LYS A 117 6.81 11.91 12.66
N GLU A 118 8.03 12.36 12.44
CA GLU A 118 8.38 13.78 12.51
C GLU A 118 7.64 14.62 11.46
N ASN A 119 7.13 13.99 10.40
CA ASN A 119 6.42 14.67 9.32
C ASN A 119 4.91 14.59 9.44
N LYS A 120 4.39 13.94 10.47
CA LYS A 120 2.95 13.64 10.57
C LYS A 120 2.06 14.88 10.74
N ASP A 121 2.62 15.97 11.23
CA ASP A 121 1.87 17.19 11.48
C ASP A 121 1.86 18.16 10.29
N VAL A 122 2.48 17.77 9.18
CA VAL A 122 2.45 18.58 7.96
C VAL A 122 1.03 18.56 7.39
N SER A 123 0.47 19.75 7.16
CA SER A 123 -0.89 19.87 6.59
C SER A 123 -0.93 19.27 5.20
N TYR A 124 -2.06 18.65 4.85
CA TYR A 124 -2.23 17.95 3.58
C TYR A 124 -1.92 18.82 2.35
N ASP A 125 -2.24 20.11 2.42
CA ASP A 125 -2.02 21.03 1.31
C ASP A 125 -0.61 21.60 1.27
N GLN A 126 0.19 21.36 2.30
CA GLN A 126 1.54 21.91 2.42
C GLN A 126 2.64 20.88 2.15
N GLY A 127 2.29 19.63 2.09
CA GLY A 127 3.25 18.56 1.83
C GLY A 127 2.63 17.20 2.00
N CYS A 128 3.45 16.19 1.90
CA CYS A 128 2.97 14.80 1.87
C CYS A 128 2.99 14.10 3.24
N GLY A 129 3.70 14.65 4.22
CA GLY A 129 3.97 13.95 5.48
C GLY A 129 2.71 13.52 6.22
N GLY A 130 1.84 14.46 6.54
CA GLY A 130 0.60 14.16 7.26
C GLY A 130 -0.37 13.32 6.46
N LEU A 131 -0.47 13.61 5.17
CA LEU A 131 -1.36 12.86 4.28
C LEU A 131 -0.96 11.39 4.21
N MET A 132 0.31 11.12 4.00
CA MET A 132 0.80 9.74 3.92
C MET A 132 0.78 9.05 5.28
N TRP A 133 1.02 9.79 6.35
CA TRP A 133 0.89 9.24 7.70
C TRP A 133 -0.51 8.69 7.93
N ASP A 134 -1.54 9.45 7.58
CA ASP A 134 -2.93 9.03 7.72
C ASP A 134 -3.30 7.92 6.73
N ALA A 135 -2.73 7.95 5.54
CA ALA A 135 -2.95 6.89 4.55
C ALA A 135 -2.48 5.52 5.06
N TRP A 136 -1.45 5.50 5.91
CA TRP A 136 -0.95 4.28 6.54
C TRP A 136 -1.59 4.01 7.91
N GLY A 137 -2.70 4.68 8.21
CA GLY A 137 -3.49 4.43 9.40
C GLY A 137 -3.39 5.47 10.51
N GLY A 138 -2.53 6.47 10.35
CA GLY A 138 -2.32 7.50 11.37
C GLY A 138 -1.66 6.94 12.62
N ASP A 139 -1.65 7.73 13.69
CA ASP A 139 -1.06 7.31 14.97
C ASP A 139 -1.61 5.95 15.42
N GLU A 140 -2.92 5.80 15.37
CA GLU A 140 -3.61 4.60 15.87
C GLU A 140 -3.25 3.37 15.05
N GLY A 141 -3.21 3.50 13.71
CA GLY A 141 -2.89 2.38 12.83
C GLY A 141 -1.45 1.95 12.94
N ILE A 142 -0.53 2.91 12.98
CA ILE A 142 0.91 2.62 13.06
C ILE A 142 1.26 2.05 14.44
N ASN A 143 0.69 2.60 15.51
CA ASN A 143 0.89 2.06 16.85
C ASN A 143 0.31 0.64 16.98
N TRP A 144 -0.85 0.40 16.40
CA TRP A 144 -1.41 -0.94 16.36
C TRP A 144 -0.45 -1.92 15.69
N ALA A 145 0.14 -1.53 14.57
CA ALA A 145 1.09 -2.38 13.83
C ALA A 145 2.32 -2.70 14.66
N ILE A 146 2.88 -1.70 15.34
CA ILE A 146 4.03 -1.89 16.22
C ILE A 146 3.68 -2.87 17.34
N ASN A 147 2.55 -2.66 17.99
CA ASN A 147 2.10 -3.53 19.09
C ASN A 147 1.82 -4.94 18.61
N LYS A 148 1.23 -5.07 17.43
CA LYS A 148 0.96 -6.39 16.85
C LYS A 148 2.24 -7.18 16.63
N ILE A 149 3.28 -6.56 16.07
CA ILE A 149 4.56 -7.21 15.85
C ILE A 149 5.18 -7.63 17.19
N GLU A 150 5.14 -6.76 18.18
CA GLU A 150 5.67 -7.09 19.52
C GLU A 150 4.92 -8.28 20.13
N SER A 151 3.61 -8.36 19.92
CA SER A 151 2.81 -9.47 20.47
C SER A 151 3.10 -10.81 19.80
N LEU A 152 3.68 -10.79 18.60
CA LEU A 152 3.97 -12.01 17.84
C LEU A 152 5.41 -12.51 18.02
N LYS A 153 6.22 -11.81 18.78
CA LYS A 153 7.60 -12.21 19.05
C LYS A 153 7.70 -13.33 20.08
#